data_6c2c20c41914aa23b0c55de672768d96
#
_entry.id   6c2c20c41914aa23b0c55de672768d96
#
_cell.length_a   1.000
_cell.length_b   1.000
_cell.length_c   1.000
_cell.angle_alpha   90.00
_cell.angle_beta   90.00
_cell.angle_gamma   90.00
#
_symmetry.space_group_name_H-M   'P 1'
#
loop_
_entity.id
_entity.type
_entity.pdbx_description
1 polymer ?
#
loop_
_entity_poly.entity_id
_entity_poly.type
_entity_poly.pdbx_seq_one_letter_code
_entity_poly.pdbx_strand_id
1 'polypeptide(L)'
;MHVIMVKKKLADGSDCRKCTEVTEFLRTRGLWDRIDEVVWARENDPESPGLVLGARFGIERAPFFIVRDDGGETAYRSVLQLIQERFGGAVTTLDQARDVDPDDVGGI
;
A
#
# COMPACT_ATOMS: atom_id res chain seq x y z
N MET A 1 2.94 -13.91 -9.44
CA MET A 1 2.73 -13.00 -8.28
C MET A 1 1.80 -11.87 -8.71
N HIS A 2 0.75 -11.64 -7.94
CA HIS A 2 -0.22 -10.57 -8.20
C HIS A 2 -0.18 -9.58 -7.03
N VAL A 3 0.12 -8.34 -7.31
CA VAL A 3 0.30 -7.31 -6.28
C VAL A 3 -0.87 -6.34 -6.32
N ILE A 4 -1.56 -6.24 -5.19
CA ILE A 4 -2.72 -5.35 -5.03
C ILE A 4 -2.32 -4.22 -4.09
N MET A 5 -2.56 -2.98 -4.51
CA MET A 5 -2.45 -1.83 -3.62
C MET A 5 -3.85 -1.38 -3.21
N VAL A 6 -4.09 -1.31 -1.92
CA VAL A 6 -5.36 -0.80 -1.41
C VAL A 6 -5.17 0.67 -1.05
N LYS A 7 -5.93 1.53 -1.71
CA LYS A 7 -5.92 2.97 -1.50
C LYS A 7 -7.23 3.39 -0.86
N LYS A 8 -7.21 4.53 -0.19
CA LYS A 8 -8.39 5.01 0.52
C LYS A 8 -8.92 6.30 -0.09
N LYS A 9 -10.24 6.39 -0.22
CA LYS A 9 -10.93 7.65 -0.49
C LYS A 9 -11.64 8.10 0.77
N LEU A 10 -11.47 9.37 1.09
CA LEU A 10 -12.13 9.99 2.21
C LEU A 10 -13.61 10.21 1.94
N ALA A 11 -14.38 10.54 2.98
CA ALA A 11 -15.82 10.69 2.85
C ALA A 11 -16.22 11.78 1.85
N ASP A 12 -15.37 12.79 1.66
CA ASP A 12 -15.61 13.86 0.68
C ASP A 12 -15.18 13.49 -0.75
N GLY A 13 -14.72 12.27 -0.96
CA GLY A 13 -14.28 11.81 -2.27
C GLY A 13 -12.83 12.09 -2.61
N SER A 14 -12.10 12.78 -1.73
CA SER A 14 -10.68 13.04 -1.97
C SER A 14 -9.83 11.83 -1.65
N ASP A 15 -8.64 11.78 -2.26
CA ASP A 15 -7.69 10.72 -1.99
C ASP A 15 -7.03 10.89 -0.63
N CYS A 16 -6.76 9.78 0.04
CA CYS A 16 -5.97 9.79 1.25
C CYS A 16 -4.57 10.35 0.92
N ARG A 17 -4.11 11.29 1.71
CA ARG A 17 -2.81 11.92 1.50
C ARG A 17 -1.67 10.91 1.47
N LYS A 18 -1.67 9.97 2.40
CA LYS A 18 -0.63 8.94 2.46
C LYS A 18 -0.65 8.05 1.22
N CYS A 19 -1.83 7.73 0.73
CA CYS A 19 -1.97 6.93 -0.49
C CYS A 19 -1.33 7.66 -1.69
N THR A 20 -1.55 8.96 -1.78
CA THR A 20 -0.95 9.78 -2.85
C THR A 20 0.57 9.80 -2.73
N GLU A 21 1.08 10.00 -1.52
CA GLU A 21 2.53 10.04 -1.28
C GLU A 21 3.19 8.71 -1.66
N VAL A 22 2.59 7.60 -1.28
CA VAL A 22 3.15 6.27 -1.58
C VAL A 22 3.06 5.98 -3.07
N THR A 23 1.99 6.39 -3.74
CA THR A 23 1.87 6.24 -5.19
C THR A 23 2.99 6.98 -5.90
N GLU A 24 3.25 8.23 -5.51
CA GLU A 24 4.33 9.02 -6.10
C GLU A 24 5.71 8.42 -5.79
N PHE A 25 5.88 7.89 -4.60
CA PHE A 25 7.12 7.19 -4.24
C PHE A 25 7.37 6.02 -5.20
N LEU A 26 6.36 5.20 -5.43
CA LEU A 26 6.49 4.06 -6.34
C LEU A 26 6.76 4.50 -7.78
N ARG A 27 6.09 5.57 -8.24
CA ARG A 27 6.32 6.10 -9.59
C ARG A 27 7.73 6.61 -9.76
N THR A 28 8.21 7.38 -8.79
CA THR A 28 9.56 7.96 -8.83
C THR A 28 10.63 6.88 -8.89
N ARG A 29 10.38 5.74 -8.28
CA ARG A 29 11.30 4.61 -8.27
C ARG A 29 11.16 3.69 -9.49
N GLY A 30 10.21 3.97 -10.38
CA GLY A 30 9.94 3.09 -11.51
C GLY A 30 9.29 1.78 -11.11
N LEU A 31 8.63 1.74 -9.97
CA LEU A 31 8.02 0.53 -9.43
C LEU A 31 6.51 0.49 -9.58
N TRP A 32 5.90 1.56 -10.06
CA TRP A 32 4.46 1.62 -10.19
C TRP A 32 3.92 0.49 -11.06
N ASP A 33 4.67 0.09 -12.09
CA ASP A 33 4.26 -0.98 -13.01
C ASP A 33 4.24 -2.36 -12.33
N ARG A 34 4.83 -2.46 -11.14
CA ARG A 34 4.78 -3.71 -10.36
C ARG A 34 3.46 -3.89 -9.62
N ILE A 35 2.66 -2.84 -9.55
CA ILE A 35 1.33 -2.91 -8.94
C ILE A 35 0.36 -3.40 -10.00
N ASP A 36 -0.20 -4.57 -9.80
CA ASP A 36 -1.09 -5.20 -10.78
C ASP A 36 -2.52 -4.68 -10.69
N GLU A 37 -2.94 -4.30 -9.49
CA GLU A 37 -4.32 -3.89 -9.26
C GLU A 37 -4.39 -2.85 -8.15
N VAL A 38 -5.26 -1.86 -8.31
CA VAL A 38 -5.59 -0.91 -7.26
C VAL A 38 -7.02 -1.15 -6.82
N VAL A 39 -7.21 -1.33 -5.52
CA VAL A 39 -8.52 -1.54 -4.90
C VAL A 39 -8.80 -0.37 -3.98
N TRP A 40 -10.01 0.18 -4.05
CA TRP A 40 -10.37 1.35 -3.28
C TRP A 40 -11.14 1.00 -2.02
N ALA A 41 -10.73 1.60 -0.92
CA ALA A 41 -11.44 1.60 0.35
C ALA A 41 -12.12 2.96 0.49
N ARG A 42 -13.45 3.00 0.45
CA ARG A 42 -14.22 4.24 0.59
C ARG A 42 -14.64 4.41 2.03
N GLU A 43 -14.25 5.52 2.62
CA GLU A 43 -14.49 5.76 4.04
C GLU A 43 -15.96 5.70 4.43
N ASN A 44 -16.83 6.15 3.54
CA ASN A 44 -18.27 6.18 3.78
C ASN A 44 -19.02 4.94 3.23
N ASP A 45 -18.29 3.93 2.79
CA ASP A 45 -18.89 2.71 2.25
C ASP A 45 -18.21 1.48 2.84
N PRO A 46 -18.75 0.92 3.93
CA PRO A 46 -18.14 -0.23 4.58
C PRO A 46 -18.11 -1.49 3.73
N GLU A 47 -18.87 -1.53 2.65
CA GLU A 47 -18.88 -2.67 1.74
C GLU A 47 -17.91 -2.49 0.57
N SER A 48 -17.19 -1.37 0.50
CA SER A 48 -16.23 -1.16 -0.56
C SER A 48 -15.14 -2.22 -0.52
N PRO A 49 -14.62 -2.64 -1.70
CA PRO A 49 -13.66 -3.75 -1.76
C PRO A 49 -12.43 -3.55 -0.88
N GLY A 50 -11.91 -2.34 -0.80
CA GLY A 50 -10.73 -2.06 0.02
C GLY A 50 -11.00 -2.21 1.51
N LEU A 51 -12.16 -1.78 1.99
CA LEU A 51 -12.51 -1.96 3.39
C LEU A 51 -12.75 -3.43 3.74
N VAL A 52 -13.35 -4.16 2.82
CA VAL A 52 -13.56 -5.59 3.00
C VAL A 52 -12.22 -6.32 3.09
N LEU A 53 -11.28 -6.00 2.21
CA LEU A 53 -9.93 -6.57 2.27
C LEU A 53 -9.22 -6.18 3.56
N GLY A 54 -9.33 -4.93 3.98
CA GLY A 54 -8.72 -4.49 5.22
C GLY A 54 -9.24 -5.25 6.41
N ALA A 55 -10.55 -5.42 6.50
CA ALA A 55 -11.16 -6.18 7.59
C ALA A 55 -10.68 -7.62 7.60
N ARG A 56 -10.54 -8.23 6.42
CA ARG A 56 -10.08 -9.61 6.30
C ARG A 56 -8.66 -9.80 6.85
N PHE A 57 -7.79 -8.83 6.67
CA PHE A 57 -6.41 -8.90 7.14
C PHE A 57 -6.15 -8.12 8.42
N GLY A 58 -7.19 -7.56 9.02
CA GLY A 58 -7.04 -6.79 10.27
C GLY A 58 -6.31 -5.47 10.08
N ILE A 59 -6.39 -4.86 8.90
CA ILE A 59 -5.71 -3.60 8.58
C ILE A 59 -6.75 -2.50 8.42
N GLU A 60 -6.59 -1.42 9.18
CA GLU A 60 -7.52 -0.30 9.16
C GLU A 60 -6.96 0.93 8.44
N ARG A 61 -5.66 0.98 8.22
CA ARG A 61 -5.00 2.14 7.62
C ARG A 61 -4.56 1.83 6.20
N ALA A 62 -4.72 2.79 5.33
CA ALA A 62 -4.26 2.71 3.94
C ALA A 62 -3.10 3.69 3.75
N PRO A 63 -2.22 3.48 2.74
CA PRO A 63 -2.28 2.34 1.83
C PRO A 63 -1.73 1.07 2.46
N PHE A 64 -2.17 -0.06 1.96
CA PHE A 64 -1.53 -1.33 2.27
C PHE A 64 -1.53 -2.20 1.01
N PHE A 65 -0.82 -3.32 1.07
CA PHE A 65 -0.60 -4.14 -0.11
C PHE A 65 -0.90 -5.60 0.20
N ILE A 66 -1.46 -6.29 -0.78
CA ILE A 66 -1.67 -7.72 -0.71
C ILE A 66 -0.91 -8.35 -1.86
N VAL A 67 -0.06 -9.32 -1.57
CA VAL A 67 0.65 -10.09 -2.58
C VAL A 67 0.06 -11.49 -2.62
N ARG A 68 -0.43 -11.89 -3.79
CA ARG A 68 -0.93 -13.24 -4.02
C ARG A 68 0.08 -14.00 -4.86
N ASP A 69 0.48 -15.16 -4.40
CA ASP A 69 1.37 -16.05 -5.13
C ASP A 69 0.98 -17.50 -4.83
N ASP A 70 1.80 -18.43 -5.31
CA ASP A 70 1.51 -19.86 -5.12
C ASP A 70 1.47 -20.28 -3.66
N GLY A 71 2.12 -19.53 -2.79
CA GLY A 71 2.13 -19.79 -1.35
C GLY A 71 0.95 -19.17 -0.61
N GLY A 72 0.09 -18.43 -1.30
CA GLY A 72 -1.07 -17.79 -0.69
C GLY A 72 -1.04 -16.28 -0.74
N GLU A 73 -1.60 -15.64 0.27
CA GLU A 73 -1.69 -14.19 0.33
C GLU A 73 -0.89 -13.64 1.50
N THR A 74 -0.14 -12.58 1.25
CA THR A 74 0.64 -11.89 2.27
C THR A 74 0.25 -10.40 2.27
N ALA A 75 -0.06 -9.86 3.43
CA ALA A 75 -0.40 -8.44 3.58
C ALA A 75 0.82 -7.65 4.05
N TYR A 76 1.06 -6.52 3.41
CA TYR A 76 2.15 -5.60 3.77
C TYR A 76 1.57 -4.25 4.11
N ARG A 77 1.88 -3.76 5.30
CA ARG A 77 1.49 -2.43 5.75
C ARG A 77 2.52 -1.37 5.37
N SER A 78 3.71 -1.80 4.99
CA SER A 78 4.82 -0.93 4.67
C SER A 78 5.24 -1.12 3.22
N VAL A 79 5.29 -0.02 2.46
CA VAL A 79 5.78 -0.06 1.09
C VAL A 79 7.25 -0.44 1.05
N LEU A 80 8.03 -0.04 2.04
CA LEU A 80 9.45 -0.37 2.08
C LEU A 80 9.67 -1.86 2.26
N GLN A 81 8.89 -2.49 3.12
CA GLN A 81 8.96 -3.93 3.31
C GLN A 81 8.54 -4.68 2.04
N LEU A 82 7.51 -4.22 1.37
CA LEU A 82 7.07 -4.80 0.10
C LEU A 82 8.21 -4.78 -0.92
N ILE A 83 8.87 -3.64 -1.07
CA ILE A 83 9.97 -3.49 -2.02
C ILE A 83 11.11 -4.44 -1.67
N GLN A 84 11.50 -4.49 -0.41
CA GLN A 84 12.58 -5.35 0.03
C GLN A 84 12.30 -6.83 -0.19
N GLU A 85 11.09 -7.26 0.08
CA GLU A 85 10.76 -8.69 0.06
C GLU A 85 10.28 -9.17 -1.30
N ARG A 86 9.61 -8.33 -2.07
CA ARG A 86 8.93 -8.77 -3.29
C ARG A 86 9.48 -8.15 -4.57
N PHE A 87 10.02 -6.96 -4.49
CA PHE A 87 10.52 -6.29 -5.70
C PHE A 87 12.03 -6.38 -5.82
N GLY A 88 12.71 -7.02 -4.86
CA GLY A 88 14.15 -7.23 -4.92
C GLY A 88 14.96 -5.96 -4.90
N GLY A 89 14.33 -4.83 -4.63
CA GLY A 89 14.99 -3.55 -4.64
C GLY A 89 15.68 -3.26 -3.32
N ALA A 90 16.85 -2.63 -3.39
CA ALA A 90 17.49 -2.12 -2.21
C ALA A 90 16.84 -0.80 -1.83
N VAL A 91 16.39 -0.70 -0.58
CA VAL A 91 15.89 0.56 -0.03
C VAL A 91 17.00 1.14 0.81
N THR A 92 17.51 2.31 0.40
CA THR A 92 18.64 2.94 1.09
C THR A 92 18.14 3.62 2.37
N THR A 93 19.11 3.90 3.27
CA THR A 93 18.78 4.68 4.47
C THR A 93 18.20 6.05 4.11
N LEU A 94 18.71 6.66 3.03
CA LEU A 94 18.21 7.94 2.58
C LEU A 94 16.75 7.84 2.11
N ASP A 95 16.42 6.78 1.39
CA ASP A 95 15.04 6.54 0.96
C ASP A 95 14.11 6.40 2.15
N GLN A 96 14.53 5.63 3.15
CA GLN A 96 13.75 5.42 4.36
C GLN A 96 13.54 6.72 5.14
N ALA A 97 14.56 7.55 5.19
CA ALA A 97 14.50 8.80 5.95
C ALA A 97 13.69 9.87 5.25
N ARG A 98 13.71 9.88 3.92
CA ARG A 98 13.11 10.99 3.15
C ARG A 98 11.69 10.72 2.71
N ASP A 99 11.42 9.53 2.20
CA ASP A 99 10.16 9.27 1.49
C ASP A 99 9.04 8.80 2.40
N VAL A 100 9.38 8.15 3.48
CA VAL A 100 8.37 7.59 4.38
C VAL A 100 8.76 7.93 5.79
N ASP A 101 7.85 8.62 6.48
CA ASP A 101 8.00 8.90 7.90
C ASP A 101 8.12 7.58 8.66
N PRO A 102 9.04 7.45 9.63
CA PRO A 102 9.15 6.23 10.42
C PRO A 102 7.85 5.77 11.07
N ASP A 103 7.03 6.70 11.51
CA ASP A 103 5.73 6.37 12.08
C ASP A 103 4.80 5.82 11.01
N ASP A 104 4.88 6.33 9.80
CA ASP A 104 4.09 5.86 8.68
C ASP A 104 4.52 4.47 8.24
N VAL A 105 5.83 4.20 8.26
CA VAL A 105 6.33 2.87 7.92
C VAL A 105 5.78 1.86 8.90
N GLY A 106 5.84 2.19 10.17
CA GLY A 106 5.31 1.31 11.20
C GLY A 106 3.79 1.33 11.30
N GLY A 107 3.18 2.42 10.89
CA GLY A 107 1.77 2.65 11.06
C GLY A 107 0.91 2.51 9.83
N ILE A 108 1.53 2.37 8.69
CA ILE A 108 0.73 2.18 7.45
C ILE A 108 -0.09 0.94 7.53
#